data_db7aa6ee2075608472f28ae025d27634
#
_entry.id   db7aa6ee2075608472f28ae025d27634
#
_cell.length_a   1.000
_cell.length_b   1.000
_cell.length_c   1.000
_cell.angle_alpha   90.00
_cell.angle_beta   90.00
_cell.angle_gamma   90.00
#
_symmetry.space_group_name_H-M   'P 1'
#
loop_
_entity.id
_entity.type
_entity.pdbx_description
1 polymer ?
#
loop_
_entity_poly.entity_id
_entity_poly.type
_entity_poly.pdbx_seq_one_letter_code
_entity_poly.pdbx_strand_id
1 'polypeptide(L)'
;MTMAAAIEDRTADANAWSTAGRIESVDILRDLAAAEAVWRNLEGPQASFTPYQRFDLLKSWQASVGAREGLAHFIVIGFDTDRRPLLLLPLALRQAYGARCVSFMGGKHSTFNMALWDHDFAASATTVDLDGLIELISQHC
;
A
#
# COMPACT_ATOMS: atom_id res chain seq x y z
N MET A 1 -37.52 -43.22 -26.81
CA MET A 1 -37.41 -42.54 -25.50
C MET A 1 -36.08 -41.82 -25.48
N THR A 2 -36.10 -40.56 -25.79
CA THR A 2 -34.92 -39.70 -25.84
C THR A 2 -34.90 -38.84 -24.60
N MET A 3 -34.03 -39.10 -23.66
CA MET A 3 -33.76 -38.20 -22.53
C MET A 3 -32.83 -37.08 -22.99
N ALA A 4 -33.38 -35.91 -23.18
CA ALA A 4 -32.60 -34.70 -23.32
C ALA A 4 -32.12 -34.28 -21.92
N ALA A 5 -30.83 -34.38 -21.66
CA ALA A 5 -30.21 -33.81 -20.50
C ALA A 5 -30.17 -32.28 -20.68
N ALA A 6 -30.85 -31.56 -19.83
CA ALA A 6 -30.70 -30.11 -19.70
C ALA A 6 -29.32 -29.81 -19.15
N ILE A 7 -28.46 -29.23 -19.98
CA ILE A 7 -27.26 -28.57 -19.53
C ILE A 7 -27.74 -27.25 -18.92
N GLU A 8 -27.80 -27.21 -17.61
CA GLU A 8 -27.97 -25.94 -16.90
C GLU A 8 -26.72 -25.11 -17.14
N ASP A 9 -26.93 -24.03 -17.88
CA ASP A 9 -25.98 -22.97 -18.09
C ASP A 9 -25.65 -22.29 -16.75
N ARG A 10 -24.53 -22.70 -16.15
CA ARG A 10 -23.92 -22.04 -15.00
C ARG A 10 -22.98 -20.93 -15.44
N THR A 11 -23.37 -20.11 -16.39
CA THR A 11 -22.72 -18.87 -16.74
C THR A 11 -23.50 -17.68 -16.23
N ALA A 12 -23.75 -17.64 -14.94
CA ALA A 12 -24.27 -16.44 -14.31
C ALA A 12 -23.44 -16.14 -13.08
N ASP A 13 -22.96 -14.91 -13.05
CA ASP A 13 -22.43 -14.17 -11.91
C ASP A 13 -20.96 -14.29 -11.52
N ALA A 14 -20.06 -14.46 -12.48
CA ALA A 14 -18.65 -14.11 -12.26
C ALA A 14 -18.32 -12.62 -12.56
N ASN A 15 -19.30 -11.77 -12.82
CA ASN A 15 -19.12 -10.37 -13.23
C ASN A 15 -19.87 -9.36 -12.36
N ALA A 16 -19.97 -9.60 -11.06
CA ALA A 16 -20.12 -8.49 -10.13
C ALA A 16 -18.73 -7.85 -9.96
N TRP A 17 -18.28 -7.09 -10.96
CA TRP A 17 -17.14 -6.19 -10.81
C TRP A 17 -17.52 -5.21 -9.72
N SER A 18 -16.96 -5.42 -8.52
CA SER A 18 -17.02 -4.40 -7.49
C SER A 18 -16.35 -3.16 -8.08
N THR A 19 -17.11 -2.11 -8.29
CA THR A 19 -16.57 -0.80 -8.74
C THR A 19 -15.80 -0.11 -7.64
N ALA A 20 -15.84 -0.63 -6.40
CA ALA A 20 -15.06 -0.18 -5.27
C ALA A 20 -13.79 -1.02 -5.13
N GLY A 21 -12.65 -0.39 -4.89
CA GLY A 21 -11.41 -1.06 -4.55
C GLY A 21 -11.52 -1.81 -3.22
N ARG A 22 -10.67 -2.80 -3.02
CA ARG A 22 -10.62 -3.60 -1.78
C ARG A 22 -9.96 -2.87 -0.61
N ILE A 23 -9.29 -1.76 -0.87
CA ILE A 23 -8.74 -0.88 0.17
C ILE A 23 -9.87 -0.01 0.67
N GLU A 24 -10.37 -0.34 1.86
CA GLU A 24 -11.52 0.35 2.47
C GLU A 24 -11.12 1.65 3.16
N SER A 25 -9.95 1.64 3.80
CA SER A 25 -9.46 2.79 4.55
C SER A 25 -7.93 2.88 4.53
N VAL A 26 -7.43 4.08 4.79
CA VAL A 26 -5.99 4.32 4.98
C VAL A 26 -5.75 5.01 6.31
N ASP A 27 -4.66 4.63 6.97
CA ASP A 27 -4.07 5.41 8.04
C ASP A 27 -2.83 6.13 7.51
N ILE A 28 -2.70 7.40 7.83
CA ILE A 28 -1.51 8.19 7.52
C ILE A 28 -0.78 8.50 8.81
N LEU A 29 0.37 7.87 9.00
CA LEU A 29 1.17 8.01 10.20
C LEU A 29 2.32 8.98 9.96
N ARG A 30 2.50 9.88 10.90
CA ARG A 30 3.56 10.91 10.87
C ARG A 30 4.73 10.57 11.78
N ASP A 31 4.68 9.39 12.39
CA ASP A 31 5.70 8.88 13.29
C ASP A 31 6.05 7.43 12.92
N LEU A 32 7.35 7.14 12.79
CA LEU A 32 7.84 5.79 12.50
C LEU A 32 7.52 4.80 13.61
N ALA A 33 7.56 5.24 14.87
CA ALA A 33 7.26 4.37 16.00
C ALA A 33 5.83 3.85 15.96
N ALA A 34 4.87 4.70 15.53
CA ALA A 34 3.48 4.29 15.37
C ALA A 34 3.27 3.27 14.22
N ALA A 35 4.13 3.29 13.21
CA ALA A 35 4.05 2.39 12.07
C ALA A 35 4.81 1.06 12.28
N GLU A 36 5.71 0.99 13.26
CA GLU A 36 6.69 -0.09 13.38
C GLU A 36 6.07 -1.49 13.44
N ALA A 37 5.03 -1.68 14.25
CA ALA A 37 4.42 -2.99 14.44
C ALA A 37 3.81 -3.54 13.13
N VAL A 38 3.05 -2.73 12.41
CA VAL A 38 2.45 -3.10 11.12
C VAL A 38 3.53 -3.26 10.05
N TRP A 39 4.53 -2.38 10.04
CA TRP A 39 5.63 -2.45 9.10
C TRP A 39 6.42 -3.76 9.24
N ARG A 40 6.82 -4.11 10.44
CA ARG A 40 7.55 -5.37 10.69
C ARG A 40 6.71 -6.60 10.40
N ASN A 41 5.40 -6.55 10.59
CA ASN A 41 4.51 -7.63 10.17
C ASN A 41 4.51 -7.80 8.64
N LEU A 42 4.57 -6.72 7.87
CA LEU A 42 4.69 -6.73 6.41
C LEU A 42 6.13 -6.98 5.91
N GLU A 43 7.08 -7.23 6.79
CA GLU A 43 8.40 -7.78 6.47
C GLU A 43 8.47 -9.31 6.67
N GLY A 44 7.36 -9.94 7.01
CA GLY A 44 7.27 -11.37 7.25
C GLY A 44 7.15 -12.19 5.96
N PRO A 45 7.08 -13.53 6.08
CA PRO A 45 7.06 -14.45 4.93
C PRO A 45 5.79 -14.36 4.10
N GLN A 46 4.72 -13.74 4.62
CA GLN A 46 3.45 -13.52 3.92
C GLN A 46 3.39 -12.16 3.20
N ALA A 47 4.52 -11.49 3.05
CA ALA A 47 4.61 -10.19 2.42
C ALA A 47 5.58 -10.18 1.24
N SER A 48 5.34 -9.24 0.32
CA SER A 48 6.22 -8.97 -0.82
C SER A 48 6.86 -7.60 -0.64
N PHE A 49 8.17 -7.58 -0.53
CA PHE A 49 8.98 -6.37 -0.37
C PHE A 49 10.42 -6.64 -0.81
N THR A 50 11.23 -5.59 -0.90
CA THR A 50 12.68 -5.72 -1.12
C THR A 50 13.45 -5.24 0.12
N PRO A 51 14.74 -5.51 0.24
CA PRO A 51 15.54 -4.99 1.35
C PRO A 51 15.48 -3.47 1.52
N TYR A 52 15.18 -2.74 0.45
CA TYR A 52 15.09 -1.28 0.47
C TYR A 52 13.89 -0.72 1.22
N GLN A 53 12.83 -1.53 1.46
CA GLN A 53 11.66 -1.14 2.22
C GLN A 53 11.72 -1.56 3.69
N ARG A 54 12.82 -2.16 4.14
CA ARG A 54 12.93 -2.60 5.52
C ARG A 54 12.91 -1.43 6.50
N PHE A 55 12.17 -1.61 7.59
CA PHE A 55 11.98 -0.60 8.61
C PHE A 55 13.31 -0.05 9.14
N ASP A 56 14.25 -0.92 9.49
CA ASP A 56 15.53 -0.49 10.07
C ASP A 56 16.37 0.31 9.07
N LEU A 57 16.34 -0.06 7.80
CA LEU A 57 17.05 0.68 6.75
C LEU A 57 16.45 2.09 6.58
N LEU A 58 15.14 2.18 6.43
CA LEU A 58 14.49 3.47 6.18
C LEU A 58 14.46 4.37 7.42
N LYS A 59 14.41 3.79 8.62
CA LYS A 59 14.61 4.52 9.88
C LYS A 59 16.00 5.16 9.93
N SER A 60 17.04 4.42 9.58
CA SER A 60 18.42 4.93 9.55
C SER A 60 18.60 5.99 8.46
N TRP A 61 18.00 5.77 7.29
CA TRP A 61 18.02 6.74 6.20
C TRP A 61 17.33 8.04 6.60
N GLN A 62 16.17 7.96 7.23
CA GLN A 62 15.44 9.13 7.70
C GLN A 62 16.24 9.93 8.73
N ALA A 63 16.89 9.26 9.68
CA ALA A 63 17.69 9.91 10.71
C ALA A 63 18.91 10.67 10.13
N SER A 64 19.51 10.14 9.07
CA SER A 64 20.73 10.70 8.48
C SER A 64 20.46 11.61 7.29
N VAL A 65 19.63 11.20 6.36
CA VAL A 65 19.39 11.93 5.11
C VAL A 65 18.08 12.70 5.17
N GLY A 66 16.97 12.02 5.49
CA GLY A 66 15.64 12.61 5.48
C GLY A 66 15.52 13.81 6.40
N ALA A 67 16.02 13.70 7.64
CA ALA A 67 16.01 14.80 8.61
C ALA A 67 16.81 16.00 8.12
N ARG A 68 17.97 15.76 7.51
CA ARG A 68 18.84 16.81 6.95
C ARG A 68 18.19 17.52 5.76
N GLU A 69 17.41 16.80 4.98
CA GLU A 69 16.65 17.34 3.84
C GLU A 69 15.30 17.95 4.24
N GLY A 70 14.96 17.97 5.53
CA GLY A 70 13.69 18.52 6.03
C GLY A 70 12.48 17.69 5.64
N LEU A 71 12.63 16.38 5.47
CA LEU A 71 11.56 15.46 5.13
C LEU A 71 10.81 15.01 6.38
N ALA A 72 9.49 15.11 6.36
CA ALA A 72 8.61 14.56 7.38
C ALA A 72 8.09 13.18 6.97
N HIS A 73 7.81 12.32 7.94
CA HIS A 73 7.21 11.01 7.67
C HIS A 73 5.80 11.16 7.10
N PHE A 74 5.48 10.31 6.13
CA PHE A 74 4.15 10.19 5.55
C PHE A 74 3.88 8.73 5.24
N ILE A 75 3.73 7.92 6.29
CA ILE A 75 3.56 6.47 6.15
C ILE A 75 2.09 6.19 5.92
N VAL A 76 1.77 5.56 4.81
CA VAL A 76 0.40 5.18 4.45
C VAL A 76 0.23 3.68 4.63
N ILE A 77 -0.78 3.29 5.38
CA ILE A 77 -1.17 1.89 5.53
C ILE A 77 -2.59 1.74 4.99
N GLY A 78 -2.75 0.88 3.99
CA GLY A 78 -4.07 0.54 3.43
C GLY A 78 -4.64 -0.69 4.10
N PHE A 79 -5.92 -0.66 4.43
CA PHE A 79 -6.64 -1.73 5.13
C PHE A 79 -7.87 -2.18 4.34
N ASP A 80 -8.20 -3.46 4.50
CA ASP A 80 -9.49 -4.00 4.07
C ASP A 80 -10.62 -3.67 5.07
N THR A 81 -11.82 -4.20 4.80
CA THR A 81 -13.01 -4.02 5.65
C THR A 81 -12.83 -4.57 7.07
N ASP A 82 -11.97 -5.56 7.26
CA ASP A 82 -11.67 -6.19 8.55
C ASP A 82 -10.47 -5.55 9.26
N ARG A 83 -10.01 -4.39 8.77
CA ARG A 83 -8.82 -3.69 9.28
C ARG A 83 -7.53 -4.52 9.20
N ARG A 84 -7.47 -5.46 8.25
CA ARG A 84 -6.26 -6.18 7.92
C ARG A 84 -5.38 -5.30 7.02
N PRO A 85 -4.10 -5.11 7.34
CA PRO A 85 -3.21 -4.33 6.48
C PRO A 85 -2.93 -5.08 5.18
N LEU A 86 -3.18 -4.40 4.06
CA LEU A 86 -2.96 -4.92 2.71
C LEU A 86 -1.65 -4.42 2.10
N LEU A 87 -1.25 -3.21 2.46
CA LEU A 87 -0.01 -2.61 1.99
C LEU A 87 0.46 -1.50 2.94
N LEU A 88 1.74 -1.19 2.84
CA LEU A 88 2.36 -0.03 3.49
C LEU A 88 3.23 0.71 2.48
N LEU A 89 2.98 2.01 2.33
CA LEU A 89 3.78 2.93 1.53
C LEU A 89 4.70 3.74 2.44
N PRO A 90 6.03 3.51 2.38
CA PRO A 90 6.99 4.28 3.16
C PRO A 90 7.30 5.60 2.45
N LEU A 91 6.47 6.59 2.69
CA LEU A 91 6.60 7.89 2.04
C LEU A 91 7.16 8.95 2.98
N ALA A 92 7.67 10.01 2.38
CA ALA A 92 8.12 11.22 3.05
C ALA A 92 7.48 12.45 2.40
N LEU A 93 7.15 13.43 3.21
CA LEU A 93 6.56 14.69 2.80
C LEU A 93 7.62 15.78 2.79
N ARG A 94 7.72 16.49 1.70
CA ARG A 94 8.50 17.72 1.56
C ARG A 94 7.57 18.90 1.30
N GLN A 95 7.82 19.99 1.96
CA GLN A 95 7.21 21.27 1.63
C GLN A 95 8.20 22.12 0.85
N ALA A 96 7.87 22.44 -0.39
CA ALA A 96 8.72 23.23 -1.26
C ALA A 96 7.88 24.13 -2.16
N TYR A 97 8.29 25.39 -2.30
CA TYR A 97 7.65 26.39 -3.18
C TYR A 97 6.13 26.56 -2.96
N GLY A 98 5.68 26.43 -1.71
CA GLY A 98 4.26 26.55 -1.36
C GLY A 98 3.44 25.29 -1.67
N ALA A 99 4.05 24.24 -2.19
CA ALA A 99 3.41 22.95 -2.45
C ALA A 99 3.91 21.87 -1.50
N ARG A 100 3.04 20.89 -1.23
CA ARG A 100 3.41 19.67 -0.51
C ARG A 100 3.65 18.56 -1.54
N CYS A 101 4.83 17.96 -1.48
CA CYS A 101 5.22 16.87 -2.36
C CYS A 101 5.49 15.61 -1.53
N VAL A 102 4.90 14.52 -1.92
CA VAL A 102 5.10 13.22 -1.29
C VAL A 102 5.94 12.35 -2.21
N SER A 103 6.95 11.70 -1.66
CA SER A 103 7.85 10.80 -2.39
C SER A 103 8.22 9.60 -1.52
N PHE A 104 8.74 8.55 -2.13
CA PHE A 104 9.24 7.41 -1.35
C PHE A 104 10.44 7.79 -0.48
N MET A 105 10.46 7.29 0.75
CA MET A 105 11.66 7.26 1.59
C MET A 105 12.75 6.46 0.89
N GLY A 106 14.00 6.81 1.15
CA GLY A 106 15.14 6.24 0.42
C GLY A 106 15.51 7.04 -0.83
N GLY A 107 14.54 7.59 -1.55
CA GLY A 107 14.76 8.45 -2.71
C GLY A 107 15.77 7.87 -3.70
N LYS A 108 16.76 8.68 -4.08
CA LYS A 108 17.84 8.28 -4.99
C LYS A 108 18.81 7.24 -4.40
N HIS A 109 18.75 6.98 -3.10
CA HIS A 109 19.59 5.99 -2.42
C HIS A 109 18.98 4.58 -2.42
N SER A 110 17.78 4.44 -2.95
CA SER A 110 17.07 3.17 -3.10
C SER A 110 16.97 2.80 -4.57
N THR A 111 17.35 1.58 -4.91
CA THR A 111 17.19 1.06 -6.27
C THR A 111 15.73 0.77 -6.62
N PHE A 112 14.95 0.35 -5.62
CA PHE A 112 13.53 0.05 -5.77
C PHE A 112 12.70 0.82 -4.75
N ASN A 113 11.90 1.75 -5.23
CA ASN A 113 10.93 2.49 -4.44
C ASN A 113 9.54 1.87 -4.67
N MET A 114 9.06 1.13 -3.69
CA MET A 114 7.77 0.45 -3.76
C MET A 114 7.11 0.33 -2.39
N ALA A 115 5.87 -0.14 -2.36
CA ALA A 115 5.19 -0.53 -1.14
C ALA A 115 5.69 -1.88 -0.62
N LEU A 116 5.46 -2.12 0.68
CA LEU A 116 5.38 -3.49 1.20
C LEU A 116 3.94 -3.97 1.00
N TRP A 117 3.78 -5.20 0.55
CA TRP A 117 2.49 -5.75 0.14
C TRP A 117 2.17 -7.02 0.91
N ASP A 118 0.93 -7.16 1.37
CA ASP A 118 0.40 -8.50 1.66
C ASP A 118 0.49 -9.34 0.39
N HIS A 119 1.01 -10.55 0.50
CA HIS A 119 1.30 -11.38 -0.67
C HIS A 119 0.06 -11.72 -1.50
N ASP A 120 -1.03 -12.10 -0.83
CA ASP A 120 -2.28 -12.47 -1.49
C ASP A 120 -2.93 -11.26 -2.16
N PHE A 121 -2.88 -10.11 -1.50
CA PHE A 121 -3.36 -8.87 -2.09
C PHE A 121 -2.55 -8.47 -3.32
N ALA A 122 -1.22 -8.52 -3.24
CA ALA A 122 -0.32 -8.20 -4.35
C ALA A 122 -0.59 -9.08 -5.59
N ALA A 123 -0.83 -10.38 -5.36
CA ALA A 123 -1.09 -11.34 -6.44
C ALA A 123 -2.40 -11.05 -7.22
N SER A 124 -3.34 -10.33 -6.62
CA SER A 124 -4.68 -10.08 -7.18
C SER A 124 -5.06 -8.59 -7.24
N ALA A 125 -4.15 -7.68 -6.90
CA ALA A 125 -4.40 -6.24 -6.94
C ALA A 125 -4.71 -5.77 -8.36
N THR A 126 -5.68 -4.87 -8.46
CA THR A 126 -6.16 -4.29 -9.73
C THR A 126 -5.92 -2.79 -9.78
N THR A 127 -6.08 -2.21 -10.96
CA THR A 127 -6.04 -0.75 -11.11
C THR A 127 -7.11 -0.05 -10.28
N VAL A 128 -8.28 -0.67 -10.11
CA VAL A 128 -9.37 -0.14 -9.27
C VAL A 128 -8.95 -0.03 -7.82
N ASP A 129 -8.23 -1.02 -7.30
CA ASP A 129 -7.67 -0.98 -5.93
C ASP A 129 -6.68 0.18 -5.77
N LEU A 130 -5.82 0.39 -6.76
CA LEU A 130 -4.80 1.44 -6.72
C LEU A 130 -5.39 2.84 -6.90
N ASP A 131 -6.35 3.00 -7.79
CA ASP A 131 -7.06 4.26 -7.99
C ASP A 131 -7.82 4.66 -6.72
N GLY A 132 -8.48 3.71 -6.06
CA GLY A 132 -9.12 3.90 -4.77
C GLY A 132 -8.13 4.31 -3.67
N LEU A 133 -6.93 3.71 -3.65
CA LEU A 133 -5.86 4.08 -2.73
C LEU A 133 -5.41 5.53 -2.94
N ILE A 134 -5.18 5.92 -4.19
CA ILE A 134 -4.76 7.29 -4.53
C ILE A 134 -5.82 8.31 -4.11
N GLU A 135 -7.09 8.00 -4.34
CA GLU A 135 -8.20 8.85 -3.92
C GLU A 135 -8.23 9.02 -2.39
N LEU A 136 -8.11 7.93 -1.64
CA LEU A 136 -8.05 7.98 -0.17
C LEU A 136 -6.85 8.78 0.34
N ILE A 137 -5.67 8.65 -0.27
CA ILE A 137 -4.49 9.43 0.10
C ILE A 137 -4.70 10.91 -0.21
N SER A 138 -5.30 11.23 -1.35
CA SER A 138 -5.50 12.62 -1.79
C SER A 138 -6.38 13.43 -0.84
N GLN A 139 -7.28 12.78 -0.12
CA GLN A 139 -8.12 13.41 0.91
C GLN A 139 -7.32 13.90 2.12
N HIS A 140 -6.06 13.49 2.27
CA HIS A 140 -5.19 13.80 3.40
C HIS A 140 -3.99 14.71 3.02
N CYS A 141 -3.91 15.11 1.75
CA CYS A 141 -2.82 15.97 1.23
C CYS A 141 -3.17 17.48 1.17
#